data_8a59af5e8b1d8699cd4d53aa770d2d37
#
_entry.id   8a59af5e8b1d8699cd4d53aa770d2d37
#
_cell.length_a   1.000
_cell.length_b   1.000
_cell.length_c   1.000
_cell.angle_alpha   90.00
_cell.angle_beta   90.00
_cell.angle_gamma   90.00
#
_symmetry.space_group_name_H-M   'P 1'
#
loop_
_entity.id
_entity.type
_entity.pdbx_description
1 polymer ?
#
loop_
_entity_poly.entity_id
_entity_poly.type
_entity_poly.pdbx_seq_one_letter_code
_entity_poly.pdbx_strand_id
1 'polypeptide(L)'
;MRFTYFPFSVADPARDTIDVLAEATEGAPEWKLLRELGRMGMDVELLYRSFESLSPGERTRALLAALFLRENNFLLIDEPTNHLDVEGRALLRDYLRTKKGFILVSHDRAFLDGCVDHILSINRANITVTRGNFSTWWENKARQDAYELAENERLMGDIRRFRNAA
;
A
#
# COMPACT_ATOMS: atom_id res chain seq x y z
N MET A 1 -13.68 -13.01 7.41
CA MET A 1 -12.73 -12.03 6.85
C MET A 1 -11.74 -12.79 6.00
N ARG A 2 -11.57 -12.40 4.75
CA ARG A 2 -10.60 -13.01 3.81
C ARG A 2 -9.48 -12.02 3.56
N PHE A 3 -8.28 -12.52 3.25
CA PHE A 3 -7.14 -11.70 2.83
C PHE A 3 -6.86 -11.96 1.35
N THR A 4 -6.66 -10.90 0.60
CA THR A 4 -6.21 -10.98 -0.79
C THR A 4 -4.91 -10.19 -0.94
N TYR A 5 -3.92 -10.84 -1.56
CA TYR A 5 -2.64 -10.23 -1.83
C TYR A 5 -2.62 -9.57 -3.22
N PHE A 6 -2.01 -8.40 -3.29
CA PHE A 6 -1.67 -7.73 -4.53
C PHE A 6 -0.14 -7.52 -4.56
N PRO A 7 0.58 -7.87 -5.65
CA PRO A 7 0.08 -8.15 -7.01
C PRO A 7 -0.72 -9.46 -7.13
N PHE A 8 -1.83 -9.38 -7.86
CA PHE A 8 -2.76 -10.49 -8.07
C PHE A 8 -2.52 -11.14 -9.44
N SER A 9 -2.39 -12.47 -9.46
CA SER A 9 -2.17 -13.21 -10.69
C SER A 9 -3.48 -13.49 -11.41
N VAL A 10 -3.54 -13.11 -12.69
CA VAL A 10 -4.66 -13.40 -13.59
C VAL A 10 -4.40 -14.73 -14.30
N ALA A 11 -5.38 -15.63 -14.29
CA ALA A 11 -5.24 -16.97 -14.84
C ALA A 11 -5.12 -16.96 -16.38
N ASP A 12 -5.94 -16.16 -17.05
CA ASP A 12 -5.93 -16.01 -18.50
C ASP A 12 -5.94 -14.52 -18.90
N PRO A 13 -4.77 -13.93 -19.13
CA PRO A 13 -4.65 -12.52 -19.49
C PRO A 13 -5.02 -12.21 -20.94
N ALA A 14 -5.23 -13.22 -21.81
CA ALA A 14 -5.62 -13.02 -23.20
C ALA A 14 -7.11 -12.65 -23.35
N ARG A 15 -7.93 -12.89 -22.32
CA ARG A 15 -9.36 -12.53 -22.29
C ARG A 15 -9.57 -11.02 -22.25
N ASP A 16 -10.77 -10.59 -22.59
CA ASP A 16 -11.15 -9.18 -22.49
C ASP A 16 -11.01 -8.68 -21.06
N THR A 17 -10.53 -7.47 -20.90
CA THR A 17 -10.26 -6.84 -19.61
C THR A 17 -11.48 -6.86 -18.71
N ILE A 18 -12.67 -6.56 -19.26
CA ILE A 18 -13.93 -6.55 -18.48
C ILE A 18 -14.22 -7.92 -17.86
N ASP A 19 -14.01 -9.01 -18.59
CA ASP A 19 -14.26 -10.37 -18.10
C ASP A 19 -13.29 -10.76 -17.00
N VAL A 20 -12.01 -10.45 -17.18
CA VAL A 20 -10.97 -10.67 -16.17
C VAL A 20 -11.28 -9.93 -14.88
N LEU A 21 -11.69 -8.66 -14.99
CA LEU A 21 -12.01 -7.84 -13.83
C LEU A 21 -13.33 -8.25 -13.17
N ALA A 22 -14.35 -8.63 -13.93
CA ALA A 22 -15.60 -9.15 -13.38
C ALA A 22 -15.35 -10.41 -12.54
N GLU A 23 -14.54 -11.33 -13.03
CA GLU A 23 -14.11 -12.52 -12.27
C GLU A 23 -13.33 -12.11 -11.01
N ALA A 24 -12.42 -11.15 -11.12
CA ALA A 24 -11.63 -10.65 -10.00
C ALA A 24 -12.48 -9.99 -8.91
N THR A 25 -13.68 -9.46 -9.20
CA THR A 25 -14.58 -8.88 -8.20
C THR A 25 -15.31 -9.93 -7.36
N GLU A 26 -15.38 -11.19 -7.81
CA GLU A 26 -16.16 -12.28 -7.18
C GLU A 26 -17.67 -11.98 -7.05
N GLY A 27 -18.25 -11.36 -8.07
CA GLY A 27 -19.70 -11.19 -8.20
C GLY A 27 -20.23 -9.78 -7.89
N ALA A 28 -19.34 -8.78 -7.81
CA ALA A 28 -19.83 -7.40 -7.74
C ALA A 28 -20.54 -7.00 -9.05
N PRO A 29 -21.63 -6.21 -8.97
CA PRO A 29 -22.33 -5.74 -10.15
C PRO A 29 -21.42 -4.92 -11.07
N GLU A 30 -21.54 -5.10 -12.38
CA GLU A 30 -20.72 -4.43 -13.40
C GLU A 30 -20.69 -2.90 -13.26
N TRP A 31 -21.83 -2.28 -12.96
CA TRP A 31 -21.90 -0.84 -12.78
C TRP A 31 -21.00 -0.31 -11.63
N LYS A 32 -20.80 -1.13 -10.58
CA LYS A 32 -19.87 -0.80 -9.49
C LYS A 32 -18.43 -0.86 -10.00
N LEU A 33 -18.10 -1.89 -10.79
CA LEU A 33 -16.77 -2.03 -11.39
C LEU A 33 -16.47 -0.85 -12.31
N LEU A 34 -17.36 -0.51 -13.22
CA LEU A 34 -17.22 0.63 -14.13
C LEU A 34 -17.02 1.95 -13.38
N ARG A 35 -17.75 2.15 -12.29
CA ARG A 35 -17.59 3.34 -11.44
C ARG A 35 -16.19 3.40 -10.79
N GLU A 36 -15.69 2.29 -10.25
CA GLU A 36 -14.37 2.25 -9.61
C GLU A 36 -13.25 2.41 -10.65
N LEU A 37 -13.38 1.82 -11.83
CA LEU A 37 -12.46 2.01 -12.94
C LEU A 37 -12.40 3.46 -13.41
N GLY A 38 -13.55 4.14 -13.52
CA GLY A 38 -13.60 5.57 -13.84
C GLY A 38 -12.87 6.43 -12.79
N ARG A 39 -12.96 6.08 -11.49
CA ARG A 39 -12.20 6.74 -10.41
C ARG A 39 -10.70 6.53 -10.52
N MET A 40 -10.29 5.44 -11.15
CA MET A 40 -8.89 5.11 -11.45
C MET A 40 -8.40 5.68 -12.79
N GLY A 41 -9.22 6.51 -13.46
CA GLY A 41 -8.86 7.11 -14.75
C GLY A 41 -8.71 6.08 -15.87
N MET A 42 -9.54 5.01 -15.85
CA MET A 42 -9.55 4.00 -16.90
C MET A 42 -10.59 4.37 -17.96
N ASP A 43 -10.16 4.39 -19.21
CA ASP A 43 -11.07 4.58 -20.34
C ASP A 43 -11.90 3.32 -20.61
N VAL A 44 -13.17 3.51 -20.95
CA VAL A 44 -14.10 2.39 -21.23
C VAL A 44 -13.61 1.53 -22.40
N GLU A 45 -12.94 2.13 -23.39
CA GLU A 45 -12.40 1.41 -24.54
C GLU A 45 -11.35 0.34 -24.18
N LEU A 46 -10.61 0.55 -23.09
CA LEU A 46 -9.62 -0.41 -22.58
C LEU A 46 -10.27 -1.71 -22.06
N LEU A 47 -11.55 -1.66 -21.70
CA LEU A 47 -12.25 -2.80 -21.13
C LEU A 47 -12.56 -3.90 -22.14
N TYR A 48 -12.63 -3.54 -23.42
CA TYR A 48 -12.89 -4.45 -24.53
C TYR A 48 -11.63 -4.89 -25.27
N ARG A 49 -10.45 -4.60 -24.68
CA ARG A 49 -9.17 -5.10 -25.13
C ARG A 49 -8.74 -6.27 -24.25
N SER A 50 -7.84 -7.12 -24.77
CA SER A 50 -7.24 -8.19 -23.95
C SER A 50 -6.49 -7.57 -22.74
N PHE A 51 -6.61 -8.19 -21.60
CA PHE A 51 -5.97 -7.69 -20.37
C PHE A 51 -4.44 -7.61 -20.52
N GLU A 52 -3.84 -8.52 -21.28
CA GLU A 52 -2.40 -8.51 -21.58
C GLU A 52 -1.95 -7.30 -22.42
N SER A 53 -2.88 -6.64 -23.15
CA SER A 53 -2.56 -5.44 -23.94
C SER A 53 -2.47 -4.16 -23.12
N LEU A 54 -2.97 -4.19 -21.88
CA LEU A 54 -2.86 -3.05 -20.97
C LEU A 54 -1.40 -2.83 -20.55
N SER A 55 -1.02 -1.57 -20.37
CA SER A 55 0.23 -1.23 -19.71
C SER A 55 0.28 -1.76 -18.28
N PRO A 56 1.48 -1.99 -17.70
CA PRO A 56 1.59 -2.44 -16.31
C PRO A 56 0.89 -1.52 -15.30
N GLY A 57 0.90 -0.20 -15.53
CA GLY A 57 0.20 0.77 -14.71
C GLY A 57 -1.32 0.68 -14.81
N GLU A 58 -1.86 0.48 -16.01
CA GLU A 58 -3.30 0.25 -16.24
C GLU A 58 -3.74 -1.05 -15.57
N ARG A 59 -2.98 -2.14 -15.71
CA ARG A 59 -3.27 -3.42 -15.03
C ARG A 59 -3.34 -3.24 -13.51
N THR A 60 -2.38 -2.53 -12.93
CA THR A 60 -2.35 -2.24 -11.49
C THR A 60 -3.61 -1.51 -11.05
N ARG A 61 -3.97 -0.43 -11.73
CA ARG A 61 -5.16 0.37 -11.40
C ARG A 61 -6.45 -0.42 -11.58
N ALA A 62 -6.57 -1.15 -12.68
CA ALA A 62 -7.73 -1.98 -12.99
C ALA A 62 -7.95 -3.09 -11.96
N LEU A 63 -6.91 -3.86 -11.63
CA LEU A 63 -6.99 -4.94 -10.64
C LEU A 63 -7.32 -4.41 -9.25
N LEU A 64 -6.69 -3.33 -8.80
CA LEU A 64 -7.00 -2.75 -7.49
C LEU A 64 -8.45 -2.28 -7.42
N ALA A 65 -8.98 -1.65 -8.49
CA ALA A 65 -10.38 -1.26 -8.55
C ALA A 65 -11.33 -2.47 -8.38
N ALA A 66 -11.03 -3.59 -9.03
CA ALA A 66 -11.80 -4.83 -8.92
C ALA A 66 -11.68 -5.47 -7.53
N LEU A 67 -10.47 -5.57 -6.98
CA LEU A 67 -10.23 -6.22 -5.69
C LEU A 67 -10.87 -5.48 -4.51
N PHE A 68 -10.98 -4.15 -4.57
CA PHE A 68 -11.69 -3.37 -3.55
C PHE A 68 -13.22 -3.54 -3.57
N LEU A 69 -13.77 -4.20 -4.58
CA LEU A 69 -15.19 -4.53 -4.65
C LEU A 69 -15.53 -5.88 -4.00
N ARG A 70 -14.54 -6.70 -3.67
CA ARG A 70 -14.78 -7.98 -2.98
C ARG A 70 -15.36 -7.74 -1.59
N GLU A 71 -16.43 -8.47 -1.27
CA GLU A 71 -17.05 -8.40 0.05
C GLU A 71 -16.23 -9.15 1.11
N ASN A 72 -16.25 -8.66 2.36
CA ASN A 72 -15.56 -9.26 3.51
C ASN A 72 -14.06 -9.51 3.27
N ASN A 73 -13.43 -8.66 2.46
CA ASN A 73 -12.06 -8.79 2.03
C ASN A 73 -11.16 -7.70 2.64
N PHE A 74 -9.92 -8.08 2.95
CA PHE A 74 -8.86 -7.19 3.41
C PHE A 74 -7.67 -7.31 2.45
N LEU A 75 -7.24 -6.20 1.87
CA LEU A 75 -6.17 -6.21 0.87
C LEU A 75 -4.79 -6.04 1.52
N LEU A 76 -3.85 -6.87 1.09
CA LEU A 76 -2.43 -6.73 1.34
C LEU A 76 -1.79 -6.24 0.03
N ILE A 77 -1.46 -4.96 -0.03
CA ILE A 77 -0.99 -4.29 -1.25
C ILE A 77 0.50 -4.06 -1.14
N ASP A 78 1.26 -4.68 -2.03
CA ASP A 78 2.73 -4.62 -2.03
C ASP A 78 3.21 -3.87 -3.28
N GLU A 79 3.93 -2.76 -3.05
CA GLU A 79 4.59 -1.91 -4.04
C GLU A 79 3.74 -1.56 -5.27
N PRO A 80 2.52 -1.03 -5.11
CA PRO A 80 1.63 -0.77 -6.26
C PRO A 80 2.10 0.39 -7.14
N THR A 81 3.10 1.15 -6.71
CA THR A 81 3.63 2.32 -7.42
C THR A 81 4.73 2.01 -8.42
N ASN A 82 5.26 0.77 -8.45
CA ASN A 82 6.44 0.40 -9.25
C ASN A 82 6.31 0.64 -10.76
N HIS A 83 5.10 0.57 -11.30
CA HIS A 83 4.83 0.71 -12.73
C HIS A 83 3.94 1.91 -13.07
N LEU A 84 3.76 2.82 -12.11
CA LEU A 84 2.94 4.00 -12.30
C LEU A 84 3.80 5.23 -12.59
N ASP A 85 3.36 6.01 -13.56
CA ASP A 85 3.84 7.36 -13.77
C ASP A 85 3.34 8.33 -12.67
N VAL A 86 3.70 9.58 -12.75
CA VAL A 86 3.33 10.60 -11.75
C VAL A 86 1.81 10.76 -11.64
N GLU A 87 1.11 10.75 -12.77
CA GLU A 87 -0.35 10.91 -12.81
C GLU A 87 -1.05 9.66 -12.24
N GLY A 88 -0.63 8.47 -12.65
CA GLY A 88 -1.14 7.20 -12.12
C GLY A 88 -0.94 7.04 -10.62
N ARG A 89 0.21 7.50 -10.08
CA ARG A 89 0.45 7.53 -8.63
C ARG A 89 -0.50 8.49 -7.91
N ALA A 90 -0.75 9.67 -8.48
CA ALA A 90 -1.69 10.63 -7.91
C ALA A 90 -3.12 10.07 -7.88
N LEU A 91 -3.58 9.48 -8.97
CA LEU A 91 -4.90 8.83 -9.06
C LEU A 91 -5.02 7.69 -8.04
N LEU A 92 -4.03 6.80 -7.96
CA LEU A 92 -4.03 5.69 -7.00
C LEU A 92 -4.02 6.20 -5.56
N ARG A 93 -3.21 7.19 -5.22
CA ARG A 93 -3.17 7.80 -3.89
C ARG A 93 -4.53 8.34 -3.48
N ASP A 94 -5.17 9.13 -4.35
CA ASP A 94 -6.45 9.76 -4.06
C ASP A 94 -7.57 8.70 -3.97
N TYR A 95 -7.47 7.64 -4.75
CA TYR A 95 -8.36 6.50 -4.65
C TYR A 95 -8.22 5.77 -3.30
N LEU A 96 -7.00 5.42 -2.89
CA LEU A 96 -6.74 4.71 -1.63
C LEU A 96 -7.19 5.51 -0.40
N ARG A 97 -7.11 6.83 -0.42
CA ARG A 97 -7.65 7.70 0.65
C ARG A 97 -9.13 7.49 0.93
N THR A 98 -9.88 7.03 -0.07
CA THR A 98 -11.34 6.75 0.06
C THR A 98 -11.64 5.33 0.52
N LYS A 99 -10.62 4.47 0.60
CA LYS A 99 -10.77 3.04 0.89
C LYS A 99 -10.41 2.71 2.34
N LYS A 100 -10.92 1.57 2.78
CA LYS A 100 -10.63 0.98 4.10
C LYS A 100 -10.36 -0.51 3.93
N GLY A 101 -9.77 -1.13 4.95
CA GLY A 101 -9.53 -2.57 4.95
C GLY A 101 -8.35 -2.99 4.07
N PHE A 102 -7.22 -2.30 4.18
CA PHE A 102 -5.99 -2.68 3.51
C PHE A 102 -4.74 -2.39 4.35
N ILE A 103 -3.68 -3.11 4.06
CA ILE A 103 -2.30 -2.81 4.46
C ILE A 103 -1.53 -2.53 3.17
N LEU A 104 -0.76 -1.45 3.18
CA LEU A 104 0.04 -1.00 2.07
C LEU A 104 1.53 -1.08 2.43
N VAL A 105 2.30 -1.75 1.60
CA VAL A 105 3.77 -1.76 1.64
C VAL A 105 4.27 -0.93 0.47
N SER A 106 5.09 0.08 0.73
CA SER A 106 5.73 0.88 -0.30
C SER A 106 7.00 1.55 0.22
N HIS A 107 7.97 1.75 -0.66
CA HIS A 107 9.15 2.57 -0.40
C HIS A 107 8.95 4.06 -0.81
N ASP A 108 7.84 4.39 -1.47
CA ASP A 108 7.48 5.76 -1.85
C ASP A 108 6.84 6.49 -0.67
N ARG A 109 7.68 7.24 0.08
CA ARG A 109 7.26 7.98 1.28
C ARG A 109 6.21 9.03 1.01
N ALA A 110 6.33 9.75 -0.11
CA ALA A 110 5.38 10.79 -0.49
C ALA A 110 4.00 10.19 -0.84
N PHE A 111 3.99 9.01 -1.44
CA PHE A 111 2.79 8.26 -1.71
C PHE A 111 2.11 7.80 -0.41
N LEU A 112 2.88 7.21 0.52
CA LEU A 112 2.37 6.79 1.84
C LEU A 112 1.75 7.95 2.60
N ASP A 113 2.42 9.09 2.68
CA ASP A 113 1.91 10.28 3.38
C ASP A 113 0.55 10.76 2.85
N GLY A 114 0.29 10.51 1.58
CA GLY A 114 -0.95 10.93 0.94
C GLY A 114 -2.14 10.00 1.15
N CYS A 115 -1.95 8.75 1.58
CA CYS A 115 -3.04 7.75 1.57
C CYS A 115 -3.18 6.89 2.82
N VAL A 116 -2.24 6.96 3.78
CA VAL A 116 -2.33 6.16 5.01
C VAL A 116 -2.57 7.03 6.25
N ASP A 117 -3.24 6.46 7.25
CA ASP A 117 -3.56 7.09 8.54
C ASP A 117 -2.99 6.33 9.74
N HIS A 118 -2.38 5.17 9.49
CA HIS A 118 -1.67 4.37 10.49
C HIS A 118 -0.41 3.78 9.89
N ILE A 119 0.64 3.68 10.70
CA ILE A 119 1.89 3.02 10.35
C ILE A 119 2.06 1.78 11.22
N LEU A 120 2.23 0.62 10.57
CA LEU A 120 2.62 -0.63 11.20
C LEU A 120 4.13 -0.79 11.05
N SER A 121 4.84 -0.77 12.14
CA SER A 121 6.29 -0.92 12.19
C SER A 121 6.66 -2.28 12.80
N ILE A 122 7.50 -3.03 12.10
CA ILE A 122 7.99 -4.34 12.53
C ILE A 122 9.44 -4.19 12.94
N ASN A 123 9.73 -4.38 14.21
CA ASN A 123 11.07 -4.37 14.78
C ASN A 123 11.45 -5.79 15.23
N ARG A 124 12.73 -6.00 15.55
CA ARG A 124 13.23 -7.31 16.01
C ARG A 124 12.48 -7.87 17.22
N ALA A 125 11.98 -7.00 18.10
CA ALA A 125 11.38 -7.38 19.37
C ALA A 125 9.85 -7.27 19.39
N ASN A 126 9.25 -6.41 18.55
CA ASN A 126 7.82 -6.14 18.61
C ASN A 126 7.27 -5.60 17.29
N ILE A 127 5.94 -5.62 17.22
CA ILE A 127 5.16 -4.97 16.16
C ILE A 127 4.41 -3.81 16.83
N THR A 128 4.53 -2.61 16.29
CA THR A 128 3.84 -1.43 16.79
C THR A 128 2.96 -0.83 15.72
N VAL A 129 1.77 -0.37 16.12
CA VAL A 129 0.86 0.37 15.25
C VAL A 129 0.72 1.77 15.81
N THR A 130 1.05 2.77 15.00
CA THR A 130 1.02 4.18 15.38
C THR A 130 0.06 4.92 14.46
N ARG A 131 -0.81 5.75 15.04
CA ARG A 131 -1.69 6.62 14.27
C ARG A 131 -0.91 7.80 13.72
N GLY A 132 -1.14 8.12 12.45
CA GLY A 132 -0.49 9.21 11.72
C GLY A 132 0.00 8.77 10.35
N ASN A 133 0.55 9.70 9.60
CA ASN A 133 1.20 9.43 8.32
C ASN A 133 2.68 9.04 8.50
N PHE A 134 3.34 8.69 7.40
CA PHE A 134 4.73 8.25 7.43
C PHE A 134 5.69 9.33 7.95
N SER A 135 5.53 10.59 7.54
CA SER A 135 6.39 11.70 7.96
C SER A 135 6.32 11.92 9.47
N THR A 136 5.12 11.95 10.04
CA THR A 136 4.92 12.09 11.50
C THR A 136 5.56 10.92 12.27
N TRP A 137 5.35 9.71 11.79
CA TRP A 137 5.96 8.52 12.39
C TRP A 137 7.48 8.57 12.33
N TRP A 138 8.04 8.96 11.17
CA TRP A 138 9.48 9.05 10.96
C TRP A 138 10.16 10.06 11.89
N GLU A 139 9.56 11.25 12.03
CA GLU A 139 10.05 12.28 12.96
C GLU A 139 10.05 11.81 14.41
N ASN A 140 8.98 11.15 14.83
CA ASN A 140 8.86 10.59 16.18
C ASN A 140 9.90 9.49 16.40
N LYS A 141 10.10 8.61 15.42
CA LYS A 141 11.09 7.54 15.47
C LYS A 141 12.52 8.11 15.55
N ALA A 142 12.84 9.11 14.73
CA ALA A 142 14.15 9.76 14.75
C ALA A 142 14.45 10.41 16.11
N ARG A 143 13.45 11.05 16.76
CA ARG A 143 13.62 11.61 18.11
C ARG A 143 13.84 10.52 19.16
N GLN A 144 13.11 9.42 19.07
CA GLN A 144 13.28 8.29 19.97
C GLN A 144 14.66 7.66 19.84
N ASP A 145 15.11 7.41 18.61
CA ASP A 145 16.43 6.82 18.33
C ASP A 145 17.56 7.74 18.84
N ALA A 146 17.43 9.05 18.67
CA ALA A 146 18.40 10.01 19.21
C ALA A 146 18.45 10.02 20.74
N TYR A 147 17.30 9.89 21.40
CA TYR A 147 17.22 9.80 22.86
C TYR A 147 17.87 8.51 23.37
N GLU A 148 17.54 7.35 22.78
CA GLU A 148 18.11 6.05 23.13
C GLU A 148 19.65 6.04 22.93
N LEU A 149 20.14 6.67 21.86
CA LEU A 149 21.57 6.79 21.61
C LEU A 149 22.27 7.61 22.73
N ALA A 150 21.72 8.77 23.07
CA ALA A 150 22.26 9.63 24.12
C ALA A 150 22.25 8.95 25.51
N GLU A 151 21.21 8.18 25.82
CA GLU A 151 21.12 7.42 27.05
C GLU A 151 22.18 6.29 27.10
N ASN A 152 22.36 5.56 26.01
CA ASN A 152 23.39 4.54 25.89
C ASN A 152 24.80 5.12 26.03
N GLU A 153 25.08 6.29 25.44
CA GLU A 153 26.37 6.97 25.60
C GLU A 153 26.63 7.35 27.06
N ARG A 154 25.61 7.85 27.80
CA ARG A 154 25.73 8.14 29.24
C ARG A 154 26.05 6.89 30.04
N LEU A 155 25.29 5.82 29.83
CA LEU A 155 25.51 4.54 30.53
C LEU A 155 26.89 3.96 30.25
N MET A 156 27.36 4.04 29.01
CA MET A 156 28.73 3.60 28.66
C MET A 156 29.80 4.47 29.31
N GLY A 157 29.55 5.77 29.45
CA GLY A 157 30.42 6.69 30.19
C GLY A 157 30.53 6.34 31.66
N ASP A 158 29.39 6.04 32.30
CA ASP A 158 29.35 5.65 33.70
C ASP A 158 30.04 4.28 33.95
N ILE A 159 29.80 3.30 33.09
CA ILE A 159 30.50 1.99 33.14
C ILE A 159 32.01 2.17 33.05
N ARG A 160 32.51 3.04 32.14
CA ARG A 160 33.94 3.32 32.03
C ARG A 160 34.49 3.97 33.29
N ARG A 161 33.77 4.92 33.92
CA ARG A 161 34.17 5.56 35.18
C ARG A 161 34.29 4.54 36.32
N PHE A 162 33.28 3.69 36.50
CA PHE A 162 33.29 2.64 37.52
C PHE A 162 34.45 1.64 37.32
N ARG A 163 34.70 1.25 36.07
CA ARG A 163 35.79 0.31 35.74
C ARG A 163 37.21 0.88 35.95
N ASN A 164 37.37 2.21 35.86
CA ASN A 164 38.63 2.88 36.08
C ASN A 164 38.84 3.25 37.57
N ALA A 165 37.81 3.17 38.39
CA ALA A 165 37.83 3.46 39.83
C ALA A 165 38.01 2.20 40.70
N ALA A 166 37.93 1.00 40.13
CA ALA A 166 38.17 -0.28 40.77
C ALA A 166 39.57 -0.81 40.47
#